data_3e67ceab2d31a5b7a8abe3dcbc11a07f
#
_entry.id   3e67ceab2d31a5b7a8abe3dcbc11a07f
#
_cell.length_a   1.000
_cell.length_b   1.000
_cell.length_c   1.000
_cell.angle_alpha   90.00
_cell.angle_beta   90.00
_cell.angle_gamma   90.00
#
_symmetry.space_group_name_H-M   'P 1'
#
loop_
_entity.id
_entity.type
_entity.pdbx_description
1 polymer ?
#
loop_
_entity_poly.entity_id
_entity_poly.type
_entity_poly.pdbx_seq_one_letter_code
_entity_poly.pdbx_strand_id
1 'polypeptide(L)'
;LNTIKKFIKETGINRTIFLTPIQDYEFEIKKGIQSSKIKIFKNYDYNIEPTKLTEQIEEITNYRIRKQNLEDEITRIKNSDDSNKENKIKKLKQRYTLGGLNFDAVIIADFDKSLKSVTTSLLYTDVSPKKKYFITLNQWFDQSLLNEINIQPIYYPSINKENFENYKKKFLREFDEYPTHLSLLSYDLVGLIYYLSSKNDFLTTGKLFKVKNSFKGMMGIFDIKNNK
;
A
#
# COMPACT_ATOMS: atom_id res chain seq x y z
N LEU A 1 6.16 -3.41 8.29
CA LEU A 1 6.89 -4.01 7.15
C LEU A 1 7.04 -5.53 7.30
N ASN A 2 7.32 -6.07 8.50
CA ASN A 2 7.43 -7.52 8.71
C ASN A 2 6.15 -8.28 8.32
N THR A 3 4.97 -7.72 8.60
CA THR A 3 3.67 -8.28 8.20
C THR A 3 3.54 -8.35 6.68
N ILE A 4 3.94 -7.28 5.97
CA ILE A 4 3.94 -7.25 4.51
C ILE A 4 4.90 -8.31 3.95
N LYS A 5 6.10 -8.40 4.51
CA LYS A 5 7.09 -9.41 4.11
C LYS A 5 6.56 -10.83 4.27
N LYS A 6 5.89 -11.11 5.40
CA LYS A 6 5.25 -12.41 5.67
C LYS A 6 4.16 -12.69 4.64
N PHE A 7 3.27 -11.72 4.39
CA PHE A 7 2.20 -11.82 3.41
C PHE A 7 2.73 -12.14 2.00
N ILE A 8 3.74 -11.40 1.51
CA ILE A 8 4.36 -11.64 0.20
C ILE A 8 4.91 -13.08 0.10
N LYS A 9 5.53 -13.57 1.17
CA LYS A 9 6.07 -14.93 1.20
C LYS A 9 4.96 -16.00 1.19
N GLU A 10 3.91 -15.80 1.98
CA GLU A 10 2.81 -16.77 2.12
C GLU A 10 1.91 -16.84 0.89
N THR A 11 1.75 -15.72 0.18
CA THR A 11 0.96 -15.66 -1.07
C THR A 11 1.73 -16.09 -2.32
N GLY A 12 3.04 -16.38 -2.21
CA GLY A 12 3.86 -16.78 -3.36
C GLY A 12 4.11 -15.66 -4.37
N ILE A 13 4.02 -14.39 -3.96
CA ILE A 13 4.29 -13.23 -4.81
C ILE A 13 5.79 -13.22 -5.18
N ASN A 14 6.09 -13.25 -6.47
CA ASN A 14 7.47 -13.31 -6.96
C ASN A 14 8.04 -11.94 -7.33
N ARG A 15 7.24 -11.11 -8.00
CA ARG A 15 7.66 -9.80 -8.50
C ARG A 15 6.82 -8.70 -7.88
N THR A 16 7.41 -7.98 -6.94
CA THR A 16 6.78 -6.84 -6.26
C THR A 16 7.43 -5.56 -6.75
N ILE A 17 6.65 -4.64 -7.30
CA ILE A 17 7.11 -3.27 -7.56
C ILE A 17 6.78 -2.37 -6.36
N PHE A 18 7.55 -1.30 -6.19
CA PHE A 18 7.36 -0.35 -5.12
C PHE A 18 7.18 1.04 -5.71
N LEU A 19 6.07 1.68 -5.38
CA LEU A 19 5.70 3.02 -5.83
C LEU A 19 5.86 4.00 -4.66
N THR A 20 6.66 5.04 -4.85
CA THR A 20 6.91 6.08 -3.85
C THR A 20 6.64 7.46 -4.45
N PRO A 21 5.83 8.31 -3.81
CA PRO A 21 5.69 9.70 -4.27
C PRO A 21 6.99 10.48 -4.03
N ILE A 22 7.29 11.40 -4.92
CA ILE A 22 8.41 12.35 -4.75
C ILE A 22 7.97 13.40 -3.72
N GLN A 23 8.29 13.16 -2.45
CA GLN A 23 7.92 13.95 -1.27
C GLN A 23 9.06 13.95 -0.24
N ASP A 24 9.01 14.85 0.72
CA ASP A 24 10.05 15.00 1.76
C ASP A 24 10.32 13.72 2.56
N TYR A 25 9.31 12.85 2.71
CA TYR A 25 9.43 11.59 3.45
C TYR A 25 9.88 10.38 2.60
N GLU A 26 10.11 10.57 1.30
CA GLU A 26 10.52 9.51 0.36
C GLU A 26 11.75 8.73 0.84
N PHE A 27 12.76 9.45 1.29
CA PHE A 27 14.02 8.86 1.76
C PHE A 27 13.82 7.90 2.94
N GLU A 28 13.05 8.31 3.94
CA GLU A 28 12.82 7.49 5.14
C GLU A 28 12.02 6.23 4.82
N ILE A 29 11.04 6.33 3.92
CA ILE A 29 10.27 5.18 3.47
C ILE A 29 11.15 4.19 2.70
N LYS A 30 11.95 4.64 1.76
CA LYS A 30 12.89 3.79 1.01
C LYS A 30 13.89 3.10 1.92
N LYS A 31 14.46 3.83 2.87
CA LYS A 31 15.35 3.27 3.91
C LYS A 31 14.64 2.21 4.76
N GLY A 32 13.38 2.44 5.13
CA GLY A 32 12.55 1.48 5.85
C GLY A 32 12.33 0.18 5.04
N ILE A 33 11.98 0.29 3.76
CA ILE A 33 11.81 -0.87 2.88
C ILE A 33 13.11 -1.66 2.73
N GLN A 34 14.23 -0.99 2.49
CA GLN A 34 15.55 -1.63 2.38
C GLN A 34 15.92 -2.39 3.66
N SER A 35 15.73 -1.77 4.83
CA SER A 35 16.04 -2.39 6.13
C SER A 35 15.15 -3.58 6.46
N SER A 36 13.92 -3.63 5.92
CA SER A 36 12.99 -4.73 6.09
C SER A 36 13.37 -6.01 5.35
N LYS A 37 14.28 -5.91 4.37
CA LYS A 37 14.66 -6.99 3.46
C LYS A 37 13.46 -7.58 2.70
N ILE A 38 12.47 -6.76 2.37
CA ILE A 38 11.42 -7.12 1.40
C ILE A 38 12.08 -7.15 0.02
N LYS A 39 11.85 -8.25 -0.73
CA LYS A 39 12.39 -8.37 -2.09
C LYS A 39 11.56 -7.51 -3.04
N ILE A 40 12.10 -6.36 -3.43
CA ILE A 40 11.52 -5.47 -4.43
C ILE A 40 12.15 -5.78 -5.79
N PHE A 41 11.30 -6.00 -6.80
CA PHE A 41 11.74 -6.24 -8.18
C PHE A 41 12.19 -4.93 -8.84
N LYS A 42 11.40 -3.85 -8.67
CA LYS A 42 11.73 -2.52 -9.19
C LYS A 42 11.08 -1.43 -8.34
N ASN A 43 11.82 -0.34 -8.13
CA ASN A 43 11.34 0.87 -7.47
C ASN A 43 10.99 1.91 -8.53
N TYR A 44 9.90 2.63 -8.30
CA TYR A 44 9.47 3.73 -9.12
C TYR A 44 9.06 4.92 -8.25
N ASP A 45 9.59 6.07 -8.60
CA ASP A 45 9.21 7.34 -8.01
C ASP A 45 8.23 8.03 -8.94
N TYR A 46 7.19 8.63 -8.39
CA TYR A 46 6.18 9.31 -9.19
C TYR A 46 5.86 10.69 -8.67
N ASN A 47 5.46 11.56 -9.59
CA ASN A 47 4.96 12.89 -9.27
C ASN A 47 3.49 12.80 -8.86
N ILE A 48 3.10 13.55 -7.82
CA ILE A 48 1.71 13.56 -7.31
C ILE A 48 0.75 14.38 -8.18
N GLU A 49 1.27 15.19 -9.12
CA GLU A 49 0.45 15.90 -10.07
C GLU A 49 -0.31 14.91 -10.98
N PRO A 50 -1.66 14.97 -11.06
CA PRO A 50 -2.47 13.91 -11.69
C PRO A 50 -2.10 13.55 -13.11
N THR A 51 -1.75 14.54 -13.94
CA THR A 51 -1.36 14.30 -15.34
C THR A 51 -0.05 13.53 -15.41
N LYS A 52 0.99 14.01 -14.70
CA LYS A 52 2.29 13.37 -14.65
C LYS A 52 2.23 11.98 -14.00
N LEU A 53 1.44 11.84 -12.94
CA LEU A 53 1.19 10.54 -12.31
C LEU A 53 0.63 9.54 -13.33
N THR A 54 -0.40 9.93 -14.08
CA THR A 54 -1.03 9.05 -15.07
C THR A 54 -0.04 8.63 -16.15
N GLU A 55 0.73 9.55 -16.71
CA GLU A 55 1.77 9.26 -17.71
C GLU A 55 2.82 8.28 -17.15
N GLN A 56 3.31 8.51 -15.95
CA GLN A 56 4.28 7.61 -15.30
C GLN A 56 3.71 6.21 -15.03
N ILE A 57 2.45 6.11 -14.61
CA ILE A 57 1.78 4.81 -14.44
C ILE A 57 1.56 4.12 -15.79
N GLU A 58 1.25 4.84 -16.87
CA GLU A 58 1.21 4.28 -18.22
C GLU A 58 2.56 3.64 -18.63
N GLU A 59 3.67 4.33 -18.34
CA GLU A 59 5.02 3.81 -18.62
C GLU A 59 5.33 2.57 -17.77
N ILE A 60 5.10 2.63 -16.46
CA ILE A 60 5.35 1.53 -15.52
C ILE A 60 4.59 0.26 -15.91
N THR A 61 3.38 0.43 -16.42
CA THR A 61 2.49 -0.67 -16.80
C THR A 61 2.61 -1.07 -18.27
N ASN A 62 3.43 -0.38 -19.07
CA ASN A 62 3.51 -0.53 -20.52
C ASN A 62 2.12 -0.40 -21.19
N TYR A 63 1.26 0.49 -20.68
CA TYR A 63 -0.14 0.58 -21.10
C TYR A 63 -0.30 0.81 -22.60
N ARG A 64 0.46 1.75 -23.17
CA ARG A 64 0.40 2.09 -24.60
C ARG A 64 0.76 0.90 -25.48
N ILE A 65 1.81 0.17 -25.13
CA ILE A 65 2.23 -1.05 -25.85
C ILE A 65 1.15 -2.13 -25.73
N ARG A 66 0.61 -2.33 -24.55
CA ARG A 66 -0.45 -3.33 -24.32
C ARG A 66 -1.74 -2.98 -25.06
N LYS A 67 -2.06 -1.70 -25.20
CA LYS A 67 -3.19 -1.20 -26.00
C LYS A 67 -2.94 -1.45 -27.49
N GLN A 68 -1.76 -1.12 -27.99
CA GLN A 68 -1.36 -1.38 -29.37
C GLN A 68 -1.41 -2.87 -29.70
N ASN A 69 -0.90 -3.73 -28.83
CA ASN A 69 -0.97 -5.20 -29.01
C ASN A 69 -2.42 -5.69 -29.19
N LEU A 70 -3.38 -5.08 -28.48
CA LEU A 70 -4.80 -5.43 -28.65
C LEU A 70 -5.33 -5.03 -30.04
N GLU A 71 -5.00 -3.83 -30.50
CA GLU A 71 -5.39 -3.32 -31.81
C GLU A 71 -4.78 -4.16 -32.95
N ASP A 72 -3.50 -4.50 -32.82
CA ASP A 72 -2.78 -5.33 -33.79
C ASP A 72 -3.38 -6.75 -33.84
N GLU A 73 -3.70 -7.34 -32.69
CA GLU A 73 -4.29 -8.69 -32.66
C GLU A 73 -5.72 -8.69 -33.25
N ILE A 74 -6.52 -7.66 -33.00
CA ILE A 74 -7.84 -7.51 -33.63
C ILE A 74 -7.67 -7.41 -35.15
N THR A 75 -6.71 -6.62 -35.62
CA THR A 75 -6.43 -6.43 -37.03
C THR A 75 -5.95 -7.74 -37.68
N ARG A 76 -5.05 -8.47 -37.00
CA ARG A 76 -4.56 -9.77 -37.43
C ARG A 76 -5.70 -10.77 -37.62
N ILE A 77 -6.62 -10.85 -36.65
CA ILE A 77 -7.77 -11.77 -36.75
C ILE A 77 -8.75 -11.35 -37.83
N LYS A 78 -9.00 -10.06 -38.01
CA LYS A 78 -9.86 -9.56 -39.10
C LYS A 78 -9.36 -10.01 -40.47
N ASN A 79 -8.05 -10.02 -40.67
CA ASN A 79 -7.41 -10.37 -41.94
C ASN A 79 -7.13 -11.87 -42.08
N SER A 80 -7.51 -12.72 -41.11
CA SER A 80 -7.35 -14.17 -41.18
C SER A 80 -8.57 -14.84 -41.79
N ASP A 81 -8.37 -16.05 -42.33
CA ASP A 81 -9.44 -16.90 -42.85
C ASP A 81 -10.11 -17.76 -41.77
N ASP A 82 -9.98 -17.36 -40.51
CA ASP A 82 -10.54 -18.08 -39.36
C ASP A 82 -12.07 -18.03 -39.39
N SER A 83 -12.72 -19.18 -39.49
CA SER A 83 -14.19 -19.29 -39.47
C SER A 83 -14.86 -18.76 -38.20
N ASN A 84 -14.10 -18.64 -37.07
CA ASN A 84 -14.59 -18.15 -35.79
C ASN A 84 -14.10 -16.71 -35.45
N LYS A 85 -13.62 -15.97 -36.46
CA LYS A 85 -13.02 -14.64 -36.28
C LYS A 85 -13.93 -13.65 -35.59
N GLU A 86 -15.23 -13.63 -35.91
CA GLU A 86 -16.17 -12.67 -35.32
C GLU A 86 -16.31 -12.85 -33.80
N ASN A 87 -16.41 -14.10 -33.34
CA ASN A 87 -16.47 -14.37 -31.90
C ASN A 87 -15.16 -14.03 -31.19
N LYS A 88 -14.01 -14.28 -31.81
CA LYS A 88 -12.70 -13.89 -31.27
C LYS A 88 -12.56 -12.39 -31.16
N ILE A 89 -12.93 -11.64 -32.20
CA ILE A 89 -12.93 -10.18 -32.19
C ILE A 89 -13.89 -9.63 -31.13
N LYS A 90 -15.10 -10.19 -31.01
CA LYS A 90 -16.06 -9.79 -29.96
C LYS A 90 -15.49 -9.94 -28.57
N LYS A 91 -14.79 -11.04 -28.27
CA LYS A 91 -14.10 -11.26 -26.99
C LYS A 91 -12.93 -10.29 -26.76
N LEU A 92 -12.15 -9.97 -27.81
CA LEU A 92 -11.04 -9.02 -27.69
C LEU A 92 -11.55 -7.60 -27.46
N LYS A 93 -12.61 -7.19 -28.13
CA LYS A 93 -13.25 -5.84 -27.93
C LYS A 93 -13.79 -5.60 -26.52
N GLN A 94 -13.94 -6.66 -25.71
CA GLN A 94 -14.30 -6.54 -24.29
C GLN A 94 -13.09 -6.27 -23.38
N ARG A 95 -11.88 -6.29 -23.92
CA ARG A 95 -10.65 -6.02 -23.19
C ARG A 95 -10.19 -4.59 -23.46
N TYR A 96 -9.48 -4.02 -22.49
CA TYR A 96 -8.84 -2.71 -22.62
C TYR A 96 -7.41 -2.81 -23.14
N THR A 97 -6.73 -3.91 -22.84
CA THR A 97 -5.34 -4.16 -23.22
C THR A 97 -5.09 -5.64 -23.52
N LEU A 98 -4.01 -5.93 -24.25
CA LEU A 98 -3.51 -7.28 -24.49
C LEU A 98 -2.04 -7.37 -24.09
N GLY A 99 -1.71 -8.38 -23.30
CA GLY A 99 -0.37 -8.62 -22.77
C GLY A 99 -0.33 -8.66 -21.24
N GLY A 100 0.72 -9.27 -20.73
CA GLY A 100 0.94 -9.43 -19.28
C GLY A 100 1.63 -8.21 -18.67
N LEU A 101 1.44 -8.05 -17.37
CA LEU A 101 2.26 -7.20 -16.54
C LEU A 101 3.44 -8.03 -16.01
N ASN A 102 4.60 -7.40 -15.89
CA ASN A 102 5.82 -8.07 -15.39
C ASN A 102 5.96 -8.03 -13.86
N PHE A 103 4.87 -7.77 -13.15
CA PHE A 103 4.80 -7.80 -11.69
C PHE A 103 3.51 -8.48 -11.20
N ASP A 104 3.53 -8.98 -9.98
CA ASP A 104 2.41 -9.66 -9.33
C ASP A 104 1.76 -8.79 -8.26
N ALA A 105 2.55 -7.92 -7.65
CA ALA A 105 2.12 -7.03 -6.58
C ALA A 105 2.71 -5.63 -6.75
N VAL A 106 1.98 -4.65 -6.24
CA VAL A 106 2.43 -3.28 -6.09
C VAL A 106 2.32 -2.87 -4.62
N ILE A 107 3.43 -2.42 -4.03
CA ILE A 107 3.42 -1.74 -2.74
C ILE A 107 3.35 -0.24 -3.03
N ILE A 108 2.35 0.42 -2.49
CA ILE A 108 2.10 1.84 -2.69
C ILE A 108 2.39 2.56 -1.38
N ALA A 109 3.41 3.42 -1.38
CA ALA A 109 3.83 4.18 -0.22
C ALA A 109 3.18 5.56 -0.18
N ASP A 110 1.86 5.59 -0.21
CA ASP A 110 1.10 6.82 -0.22
C ASP A 110 -0.09 6.78 0.74
N PHE A 111 -0.74 7.92 0.95
CA PHE A 111 -1.76 8.10 1.95
C PHE A 111 -2.96 8.90 1.39
N ASP A 112 -4.10 8.82 2.04
CA ASP A 112 -5.28 9.63 1.80
C ASP A 112 -5.68 9.76 0.31
N LYS A 113 -5.92 10.97 -0.15
CA LYS A 113 -6.34 11.28 -1.52
C LYS A 113 -5.30 10.90 -2.56
N SER A 114 -4.02 11.01 -2.22
CA SER A 114 -2.92 10.67 -3.11
C SER A 114 -2.91 9.16 -3.42
N LEU A 115 -3.10 8.32 -2.40
CA LEU A 115 -3.26 6.88 -2.59
C LEU A 115 -4.43 6.55 -3.52
N LYS A 116 -5.56 7.27 -3.38
CA LYS A 116 -6.71 7.11 -4.28
C LYS A 116 -6.34 7.45 -5.73
N SER A 117 -5.58 8.51 -5.96
CA SER A 117 -5.13 8.91 -7.29
C SER A 117 -4.24 7.85 -7.93
N VAL A 118 -3.27 7.29 -7.19
CA VAL A 118 -2.40 6.21 -7.69
C VAL A 118 -3.20 4.96 -8.03
N THR A 119 -4.09 4.53 -7.14
CA THR A 119 -4.91 3.33 -7.39
C THR A 119 -5.84 3.52 -8.58
N THR A 120 -6.41 4.71 -8.76
CA THR A 120 -7.25 5.05 -9.92
C THR A 120 -6.44 5.04 -11.22
N SER A 121 -5.22 5.59 -11.23
CA SER A 121 -4.32 5.56 -12.39
C SER A 121 -3.89 4.13 -12.75
N LEU A 122 -3.68 3.27 -11.76
CA LEU A 122 -3.43 1.84 -11.99
C LEU A 122 -4.64 1.16 -12.66
N LEU A 123 -5.86 1.44 -12.19
CA LEU A 123 -7.08 0.92 -12.82
C LEU A 123 -7.25 1.41 -14.24
N TYR A 124 -7.01 2.72 -14.48
CA TYR A 124 -7.06 3.31 -15.83
C TYR A 124 -6.14 2.58 -16.80
N THR A 125 -4.98 2.15 -16.34
CA THR A 125 -4.02 1.37 -17.13
C THR A 125 -4.31 -0.14 -17.17
N ASP A 126 -5.52 -0.56 -16.85
CA ASP A 126 -5.96 -1.97 -16.83
C ASP A 126 -5.14 -2.87 -15.88
N VAL A 127 -4.72 -2.29 -14.75
CA VAL A 127 -4.13 -3.04 -13.63
C VAL A 127 -5.22 -3.28 -12.58
N SER A 128 -5.78 -4.48 -12.58
CA SER A 128 -6.89 -4.80 -11.68
C SER A 128 -6.40 -5.39 -10.35
N PRO A 129 -6.91 -4.92 -9.20
CA PRO A 129 -6.60 -5.51 -7.90
C PRO A 129 -7.13 -6.95 -7.74
N LYS A 130 -8.05 -7.38 -8.59
CA LYS A 130 -8.50 -8.79 -8.67
C LYS A 130 -7.46 -9.72 -9.27
N LYS A 131 -6.47 -9.19 -10.02
CA LYS A 131 -5.43 -9.95 -10.69
C LYS A 131 -4.03 -9.67 -10.14
N LYS A 132 -3.85 -8.55 -9.46
CA LYS A 132 -2.58 -8.08 -8.88
C LYS A 132 -2.80 -7.62 -7.45
N TYR A 133 -1.85 -7.86 -6.57
CA TYR A 133 -1.98 -7.45 -5.18
C TYR A 133 -1.64 -5.97 -5.02
N PHE A 134 -2.61 -5.17 -4.56
CA PHE A 134 -2.41 -3.79 -4.14
C PHE A 134 -2.15 -3.77 -2.64
N ILE A 135 -0.96 -3.38 -2.24
CA ILE A 135 -0.49 -3.42 -0.86
C ILE A 135 -0.14 -2.00 -0.43
N THR A 136 -0.66 -1.54 0.71
CA THR A 136 -0.26 -0.27 1.31
C THR A 136 0.64 -0.49 2.52
N LEU A 137 1.36 0.56 2.95
CA LEU A 137 2.29 0.45 4.07
C LEU A 137 1.59 0.47 5.44
N ASN A 138 0.37 0.98 5.50
CA ASN A 138 -0.41 1.09 6.72
C ASN A 138 -1.92 1.06 6.44
N GLN A 139 -2.71 1.13 7.51
CA GLN A 139 -4.18 1.16 7.44
C GLN A 139 -4.76 2.60 7.36
N TRP A 140 -3.91 3.61 7.31
CA TRP A 140 -4.28 5.02 7.39
C TRP A 140 -4.48 5.60 6.00
N PHE A 141 -5.59 5.25 5.39
CA PHE A 141 -6.07 5.79 4.14
C PHE A 141 -7.49 6.32 4.33
N ASP A 142 -7.91 7.20 3.44
CA ASP A 142 -9.29 7.72 3.44
C ASP A 142 -10.28 6.55 3.42
N GLN A 143 -11.22 6.52 4.38
CA GLN A 143 -12.23 5.46 4.47
C GLN A 143 -13.09 5.37 3.20
N SER A 144 -13.21 6.46 2.43
CA SER A 144 -13.88 6.44 1.13
C SER A 144 -13.27 5.42 0.18
N LEU A 145 -11.98 5.14 0.32
CA LEU A 145 -11.26 4.14 -0.48
C LEU A 145 -11.81 2.72 -0.27
N LEU A 146 -12.29 2.41 0.93
CA LEU A 146 -12.91 1.11 1.25
C LEU A 146 -14.26 0.90 0.55
N ASN A 147 -14.94 1.99 0.22
CA ASN A 147 -16.23 1.97 -0.47
C ASN A 147 -16.08 1.88 -2.00
N GLU A 148 -14.88 2.07 -2.52
CA GLU A 148 -14.58 1.99 -3.95
C GLU A 148 -14.40 0.53 -4.40
N ILE A 149 -15.47 -0.09 -4.85
CA ILE A 149 -15.51 -1.52 -5.22
C ILE A 149 -14.46 -1.88 -6.27
N ASN A 150 -14.15 -0.96 -7.20
CA ASN A 150 -13.24 -1.21 -8.31
C ASN A 150 -11.78 -1.34 -7.89
N ILE A 151 -11.37 -0.74 -6.76
CA ILE A 151 -10.01 -0.80 -6.23
C ILE A 151 -9.84 -1.87 -5.15
N GLN A 152 -10.88 -2.64 -4.85
CA GLN A 152 -10.81 -3.75 -3.92
C GLN A 152 -10.42 -5.07 -4.61
N PRO A 153 -9.68 -5.94 -3.93
CA PRO A 153 -9.16 -5.82 -2.57
C PRO A 153 -7.87 -4.99 -2.47
N ILE A 154 -7.77 -4.17 -1.42
CA ILE A 154 -6.51 -3.55 -1.00
C ILE A 154 -6.01 -4.27 0.26
N TYR A 155 -4.72 -4.61 0.28
CA TYR A 155 -4.07 -5.30 1.39
C TYR A 155 -3.23 -4.32 2.20
N TYR A 156 -3.38 -4.32 3.51
CA TYR A 156 -2.62 -3.44 4.40
C TYR A 156 -2.30 -4.13 5.73
N PRO A 157 -1.15 -3.82 6.34
CA PRO A 157 -0.87 -4.26 7.70
C PRO A 157 -1.81 -3.54 8.65
N SER A 158 -2.54 -4.30 9.44
CA SER A 158 -3.45 -3.75 10.44
C SER A 158 -3.01 -4.13 11.84
N ILE A 159 -3.43 -3.33 12.80
CA ILE A 159 -3.39 -3.67 14.22
C ILE A 159 -4.55 -4.64 14.53
N ASN A 160 -4.58 -5.15 15.74
CA ASN A 160 -5.72 -5.96 16.20
C ASN A 160 -7.02 -5.17 16.01
N LYS A 161 -7.95 -5.72 15.24
CA LYS A 161 -9.20 -5.07 14.87
C LYS A 161 -10.04 -4.71 16.09
N GLU A 162 -10.13 -5.61 17.07
CA GLU A 162 -10.90 -5.40 18.30
C GLU A 162 -10.34 -4.23 19.13
N ASN A 163 -9.02 -4.20 19.30
CA ASN A 163 -8.35 -3.10 20.00
C ASN A 163 -8.60 -1.76 19.30
N PHE A 164 -8.52 -1.74 17.98
CA PHE A 164 -8.77 -0.52 17.20
C PHE A 164 -10.21 -0.03 17.32
N GLU A 165 -11.19 -0.92 17.18
CA GLU A 165 -12.61 -0.56 17.31
C GLU A 165 -12.94 -0.09 18.74
N ASN A 166 -12.36 -0.70 19.77
CA ASN A 166 -12.51 -0.26 21.13
C ASN A 166 -11.91 1.13 21.38
N TYR A 167 -10.73 1.40 20.83
CA TYR A 167 -10.11 2.71 20.89
C TYR A 167 -10.98 3.77 20.18
N LYS A 168 -11.42 3.47 18.95
CA LYS A 168 -12.28 4.34 18.15
C LYS A 168 -13.57 4.73 18.89
N LYS A 169 -14.25 3.76 19.52
CA LYS A 169 -15.45 4.01 20.31
C LYS A 169 -15.17 4.92 21.52
N LYS A 170 -14.06 4.69 22.24
CA LYS A 170 -13.65 5.53 23.38
C LYS A 170 -13.35 6.95 22.91
N PHE A 171 -12.57 7.09 21.86
CA PHE A 171 -12.16 8.39 21.33
C PHE A 171 -13.38 9.20 20.88
N LEU A 172 -14.29 8.59 20.11
CA LEU A 172 -15.52 9.22 19.65
C LEU A 172 -16.39 9.71 20.84
N ARG A 173 -16.49 8.90 21.91
CA ARG A 173 -17.27 9.26 23.09
C ARG A 173 -16.67 10.46 23.86
N GLU A 174 -15.34 10.57 23.91
CA GLU A 174 -14.64 11.62 24.68
C GLU A 174 -14.48 12.92 23.89
N PHE A 175 -14.33 12.84 22.56
CA PHE A 175 -13.98 13.99 21.71
C PHE A 175 -15.02 14.32 20.62
N ASP A 176 -16.05 13.50 20.46
CA ASP A 176 -17.08 13.62 19.40
C ASP A 176 -16.48 13.65 17.97
N GLU A 177 -15.29 13.06 17.81
CA GLU A 177 -14.54 12.98 16.56
C GLU A 177 -13.98 11.59 16.35
N TYR A 178 -13.67 11.24 15.08
CA TYR A 178 -12.95 10.01 14.77
C TYR A 178 -11.45 10.18 15.01
N PRO A 179 -10.78 9.17 15.61
CA PRO A 179 -9.35 9.23 15.82
C PRO A 179 -8.58 9.21 14.52
N THR A 180 -7.53 10.01 14.43
CA THR A 180 -6.50 9.90 13.40
C THR A 180 -5.47 8.85 13.80
N HIS A 181 -4.62 8.45 12.86
CA HIS A 181 -3.50 7.55 13.19
C HIS A 181 -2.53 8.17 14.21
N LEU A 182 -2.35 9.49 14.16
CA LEU A 182 -1.49 10.19 15.13
C LEU A 182 -2.05 10.14 16.54
N SER A 183 -3.38 10.23 16.72
CA SER A 183 -4.01 10.13 18.04
C SER A 183 -3.80 8.74 18.65
N LEU A 184 -3.84 7.67 17.86
CA LEU A 184 -3.60 6.32 18.36
C LEU A 184 -2.11 6.10 18.69
N LEU A 185 -1.19 6.59 17.85
CA LEU A 185 0.25 6.58 18.14
C LEU A 185 0.58 7.36 19.41
N SER A 186 -0.02 8.54 19.56
CA SER A 186 0.16 9.38 20.76
C SER A 186 -0.36 8.69 22.01
N TYR A 187 -1.50 8.00 21.93
CA TYR A 187 -2.05 7.22 23.03
C TYR A 187 -1.06 6.15 23.51
N ASP A 188 -0.51 5.36 22.59
CA ASP A 188 0.47 4.33 22.92
C ASP A 188 1.80 4.92 23.40
N LEU A 189 2.23 6.07 22.84
CA LEU A 189 3.44 6.77 23.27
C LEU A 189 3.31 7.27 24.72
N VAL A 190 2.19 7.89 25.06
CA VAL A 190 1.91 8.34 26.44
C VAL A 190 1.89 7.15 27.38
N GLY A 191 1.23 6.06 27.00
CA GLY A 191 1.21 4.81 27.75
C GLY A 191 2.61 4.22 27.97
N LEU A 192 3.46 4.26 26.95
CA LEU A 192 4.85 3.83 27.02
C LEU A 192 5.67 4.69 27.99
N ILE A 193 5.55 6.02 27.86
CA ILE A 193 6.27 6.96 28.76
C ILE A 193 5.85 6.73 30.19
N TYR A 194 4.55 6.63 30.47
CA TYR A 194 4.03 6.34 31.78
C TYR A 194 4.55 5.01 32.36
N TYR A 195 4.50 3.95 31.55
CA TYR A 195 5.00 2.64 31.94
C TYR A 195 6.49 2.66 32.29
N LEU A 196 7.31 3.31 31.46
CA LEU A 196 8.75 3.42 31.70
C LEU A 196 9.06 4.27 32.93
N SER A 197 8.34 5.39 33.12
CA SER A 197 8.48 6.24 34.28
C SER A 197 8.12 5.52 35.57
N SER A 198 6.99 4.83 35.59
CA SER A 198 6.53 4.05 36.74
C SER A 198 7.48 2.92 37.12
N LYS A 199 8.07 2.23 36.14
CA LYS A 199 9.04 1.13 36.40
C LYS A 199 10.41 1.60 36.85
N ASN A 200 10.78 2.83 36.60
CA ASN A 200 12.11 3.37 36.86
C ASN A 200 12.10 4.52 37.90
N ASP A 201 11.12 4.52 38.80
CA ASP A 201 10.98 5.53 39.86
C ASP A 201 11.08 6.98 39.34
N PHE A 202 10.45 7.24 38.19
CA PHE A 202 10.44 8.54 37.52
C PHE A 202 11.84 9.13 37.24
N LEU A 203 12.79 8.27 36.88
CA LEU A 203 14.14 8.67 36.49
C LEU A 203 14.14 9.66 35.32
N THR A 204 15.17 10.50 35.28
CA THR A 204 15.38 11.51 34.25
C THR A 204 15.31 10.93 32.81
N THR A 205 14.76 11.68 31.89
CA THR A 205 14.49 11.31 30.50
C THR A 205 15.63 10.59 29.77
N GLY A 206 16.89 10.90 30.06
CA GLY A 206 18.06 10.25 29.45
C GLY A 206 18.28 8.77 29.84
N LYS A 207 17.65 8.30 30.94
CA LYS A 207 17.70 6.92 31.40
C LYS A 207 16.46 6.14 31.05
N LEU A 208 15.35 6.80 30.83
CA LEU A 208 14.02 6.22 30.59
C LEU A 208 14.03 5.26 29.39
N PHE A 209 14.70 5.64 28.30
CA PHE A 209 14.75 4.86 27.06
C PHE A 209 15.89 3.83 26.99
N LYS A 210 16.65 3.63 28.07
CA LYS A 210 17.68 2.60 28.16
C LYS A 210 17.17 1.24 28.62
N VAL A 211 15.90 1.16 28.95
CA VAL A 211 15.28 -0.08 29.49
C VAL A 211 14.98 -1.02 28.34
N LYS A 212 15.54 -2.24 28.41
CA LYS A 212 15.34 -3.33 27.44
C LYS A 212 14.02 -4.08 27.69
N ASN A 213 12.91 -3.41 27.85
CA ASN A 213 11.62 -4.06 28.08
C ASN A 213 10.67 -3.77 26.92
N SER A 214 10.00 -4.81 26.44
CA SER A 214 8.90 -4.67 25.51
C SER A 214 7.69 -4.03 26.18
N PHE A 215 7.06 -3.08 25.53
CA PHE A 215 5.80 -2.49 25.95
C PHE A 215 4.67 -2.99 25.05
N LYS A 216 3.60 -3.52 25.67
CA LYS A 216 2.40 -3.93 24.96
C LYS A 216 1.39 -2.78 24.95
N GLY A 217 1.38 -2.03 23.84
CA GLY A 217 0.40 -0.99 23.58
C GLY A 217 -0.86 -1.51 22.87
N MET A 218 -1.75 -0.61 22.53
CA MET A 218 -2.96 -0.91 21.73
C MET A 218 -2.61 -1.32 20.29
N MET A 219 -1.56 -0.72 19.71
CA MET A 219 -1.10 -1.02 18.36
C MET A 219 -0.25 -2.27 18.25
N GLY A 220 0.36 -2.72 19.34
CA GLY A 220 1.23 -3.88 19.33
C GLY A 220 2.28 -3.87 20.41
N ILE A 221 3.35 -4.62 20.17
CA ILE A 221 4.50 -4.69 21.08
C ILE A 221 5.60 -3.79 20.56
N PHE A 222 6.05 -2.86 21.39
CA PHE A 222 7.11 -1.91 21.10
C PHE A 222 8.38 -2.30 21.84
N ASP A 223 9.47 -2.35 21.11
CA ASP A 223 10.82 -2.48 21.65
C ASP A 223 11.60 -1.18 21.45
N ILE A 224 12.22 -0.70 22.52
CA ILE A 224 13.11 0.46 22.43
C ILE A 224 14.49 -0.04 22.07
N LYS A 225 14.95 0.34 20.89
CA LYS A 225 16.32 0.09 20.43
C LYS A 225 17.11 1.40 20.51
N ASN A 226 18.25 1.37 21.20
CA ASN A 226 19.17 2.51 21.15
C ASN A 226 19.65 2.67 19.71
N ASN A 227 19.12 3.66 19.02
CA ASN A 227 19.74 4.15 17.79
C ASN A 227 21.02 4.87 18.17
N LYS A 228 22.17 4.28 17.80
CA LYS A 228 23.43 5.00 17.74
C LYS A 228 23.48 5.78 16.44
#